data_f2ef4c90869a1d922c1002de3a77ce20
#
_entry.id   f2ef4c90869a1d922c1002de3a77ce20
#
_cell.length_a   1.000
_cell.length_b   1.000
_cell.length_c   1.000
_cell.angle_alpha   90.00
_cell.angle_beta   90.00
_cell.angle_gamma   90.00
#
_symmetry.space_group_name_H-M   'P 1'
#
loop_
_entity.id
_entity.type
_entity.pdbx_description
1 polymer ?
#
loop_
_entity_poly.entity_id
_entity_poly.type
_entity_poly.pdbx_seq_one_letter_code
_entity_poly.pdbx_strand_id
1 'polypeptide(L)'
;MLNLVRTDPKETVQLAGLATDGGAFVSTTFPDLDDAGRGVRTVKVFARSDGSKLAKLVARVDAGDLRIEVAERRPLADLAAVHDQAVAGRLAGKIVLIP
;
A
#
# COMPACT_ATOMS: atom_id res chain seq x y z
N MET A 1 -9.98 -1.53 8.74
CA MET A 1 -8.55 -1.10 8.85
C MET A 1 -7.74 -1.75 7.74
N LEU A 2 -6.98 -0.96 6.98
CA LEU A 2 -6.08 -1.46 5.94
C LEU A 2 -4.64 -1.06 6.29
N ASN A 3 -3.73 -2.05 6.39
CA ASN A 3 -2.31 -1.83 6.61
C ASN A 3 -1.51 -2.16 5.34
N LEU A 4 -0.81 -1.17 4.80
CA LEU A 4 0.05 -1.29 3.62
C LEU A 4 1.54 -1.11 3.97
N VAL A 5 1.85 -0.88 5.24
CA VAL A 5 3.21 -0.58 5.71
C VAL A 5 3.74 -1.77 6.51
N ARG A 6 5.01 -2.10 6.29
CA ARG A 6 5.66 -3.13 7.10
C ARG A 6 5.83 -2.63 8.54
N THR A 7 5.30 -3.40 9.47
CA THR A 7 5.33 -3.12 10.90
C THR A 7 5.97 -4.29 11.65
N ASP A 8 6.42 -4.06 12.86
CA ASP A 8 6.80 -5.15 13.74
C ASP A 8 5.54 -5.85 14.34
N PRO A 9 5.68 -7.04 14.98
CA PRO A 9 4.54 -7.76 15.53
C PRO A 9 3.74 -6.97 16.55
N LYS A 10 4.40 -6.17 17.39
CA LYS A 10 3.76 -5.37 18.44
C LYS A 10 2.95 -4.22 17.84
N GLU A 11 3.52 -3.52 16.87
CA GLU A 11 2.81 -2.47 16.12
C GLU A 11 1.62 -3.04 15.35
N THR A 12 1.76 -4.24 14.75
CA THR A 12 0.66 -4.90 14.03
C THR A 12 -0.54 -5.14 14.96
N VAL A 13 -0.30 -5.64 16.17
CA VAL A 13 -1.35 -5.84 17.18
C VAL A 13 -2.00 -4.51 17.57
N GLN A 14 -1.21 -3.46 17.78
CA GLN A 14 -1.74 -2.12 18.10
C GLN A 14 -2.62 -1.57 16.97
N LEU A 15 -2.19 -1.71 15.72
CA LEU A 15 -2.97 -1.28 14.56
C LEU A 15 -4.28 -2.08 14.41
N ALA A 16 -4.22 -3.40 14.62
CA ALA A 16 -5.43 -4.22 14.60
C ALA A 16 -6.41 -3.83 15.71
N GLY A 17 -5.89 -3.36 16.86
CA GLY A 17 -6.68 -2.81 17.96
C GLY A 17 -7.53 -1.58 17.59
N LEU A 18 -7.17 -0.86 16.52
CA LEU A 18 -7.95 0.28 16.01
C LEU A 18 -9.13 -0.13 15.12
N ALA A 19 -9.23 -1.40 14.74
CA ALA A 19 -10.40 -1.89 14.02
C ALA A 19 -11.62 -1.91 14.95
N THR A 20 -12.80 -1.60 14.41
CA THR A 20 -14.08 -1.72 15.14
C THR A 20 -14.38 -3.19 15.42
N ASP A 21 -15.12 -3.45 16.51
CA ASP A 21 -15.57 -4.79 16.86
C ASP A 21 -16.40 -5.41 15.70
N GLY A 22 -16.15 -6.67 15.37
CA GLY A 22 -16.76 -7.33 14.23
C GLY A 22 -16.26 -6.83 12.85
N GLY A 23 -15.32 -5.88 12.81
CA GLY A 23 -14.79 -5.32 11.58
C GLY A 23 -13.76 -6.21 10.87
N ALA A 24 -12.89 -5.61 10.07
CA ALA A 24 -11.79 -6.31 9.40
C ALA A 24 -10.47 -5.56 9.52
N PHE A 25 -9.41 -6.31 9.78
CA PHE A 25 -8.01 -5.87 9.63
C PHE A 25 -7.42 -6.54 8.40
N VAL A 26 -7.08 -5.74 7.40
CA VAL A 26 -6.53 -6.21 6.11
C VAL A 26 -5.09 -5.78 6.02
N SER A 27 -4.16 -6.70 5.70
CA SER A 27 -2.74 -6.38 5.56
C SER A 27 -2.17 -6.98 4.27
N THR A 28 -1.27 -6.22 3.62
CA THR A 28 -0.46 -6.68 2.49
C THR A 28 0.97 -7.01 2.91
N THR A 29 1.30 -6.87 4.21
CA THR A 29 2.65 -7.01 4.75
C THR A 29 2.71 -8.02 5.89
N PHE A 30 3.91 -8.42 6.27
CA PHE A 30 4.18 -9.24 7.46
C PHE A 30 4.52 -8.35 8.66
N PRO A 31 4.37 -8.84 9.91
CA PRO A 31 3.93 -10.19 10.28
C PRO A 31 2.43 -10.40 10.14
N ASP A 32 2.04 -11.68 10.14
CA ASP A 32 0.63 -12.07 10.19
C ASP A 32 0.07 -11.89 11.60
N LEU A 33 -1.21 -11.63 11.67
CA LEU A 33 -1.99 -11.65 12.87
C LEU A 33 -3.11 -12.67 12.69
N ASP A 34 -3.03 -13.79 13.41
CA ASP A 34 -4.00 -14.87 13.29
C ASP A 34 -5.34 -14.51 13.92
N ASP A 35 -5.32 -13.77 15.04
CA ASP A 35 -6.51 -13.30 15.73
C ASP A 35 -6.28 -11.89 16.29
N ALA A 36 -7.17 -10.98 15.93
CA ALA A 36 -7.17 -9.61 16.44
C ALA A 36 -8.12 -9.44 17.66
N GLY A 37 -8.80 -10.49 18.07
CA GLY A 37 -9.83 -10.44 19.12
C GLY A 37 -11.09 -9.66 18.70
N ARG A 38 -12.04 -9.55 19.60
CA ARG A 38 -13.27 -8.73 19.44
C ARG A 38 -14.08 -9.04 18.17
N GLY A 39 -13.94 -10.27 17.60
CA GLY A 39 -14.60 -10.65 16.36
C GLY A 39 -14.04 -9.95 15.11
N VAL A 40 -12.89 -9.31 15.20
CA VAL A 40 -12.23 -8.67 14.06
C VAL A 40 -11.65 -9.73 13.14
N ARG A 41 -12.11 -9.75 11.89
CA ARG A 41 -11.61 -10.67 10.87
C ARG A 41 -10.26 -10.20 10.34
N THR A 42 -9.24 -11.06 10.41
CA THR A 42 -7.94 -10.80 9.81
C THR A 42 -7.91 -11.30 8.37
N VAL A 43 -7.41 -10.46 7.45
CA VAL A 43 -7.32 -10.79 6.02
C VAL A 43 -5.93 -10.42 5.51
N LYS A 44 -5.23 -11.41 4.99
CA LYS A 44 -3.96 -11.20 4.31
C LYS A 44 -4.15 -11.15 2.81
N VAL A 45 -3.62 -10.12 2.20
CA VAL A 45 -3.64 -9.93 0.75
C VAL A 45 -2.27 -10.23 0.16
N PHE A 46 -2.20 -11.18 -0.76
CA PHE A 46 -0.99 -11.49 -1.51
C PHE A 46 -1.06 -10.87 -2.90
N ALA A 47 -0.04 -10.12 -3.26
CA ALA A 47 0.14 -9.68 -4.63
C ALA A 47 0.62 -10.85 -5.50
N ARG A 48 -0.01 -11.02 -6.65
CA ARG A 48 0.40 -11.97 -7.70
C ARG A 48 0.53 -11.25 -9.02
N SER A 49 1.50 -11.67 -9.83
CA SER A 49 1.60 -11.19 -11.20
C SER A 49 0.42 -11.72 -12.02
N ASP A 50 -0.39 -10.81 -12.53
CA ASP A 50 -1.61 -11.14 -13.30
C ASP A 50 -1.86 -10.03 -14.34
N GLY A 51 -1.38 -10.28 -15.57
CA GLY A 51 -1.51 -9.31 -16.65
C GLY A 51 -2.96 -9.01 -17.02
N SER A 52 -3.87 -9.98 -16.89
CA SER A 52 -5.28 -9.76 -17.22
C SER A 52 -5.98 -8.82 -16.21
N LYS A 53 -5.64 -8.95 -14.94
CA LYS A 53 -6.13 -8.02 -13.92
C LYS A 53 -5.54 -6.63 -14.07
N LEU A 54 -4.25 -6.55 -14.42
CA LEU A 54 -3.61 -5.26 -14.70
C LEU A 54 -4.28 -4.57 -15.89
N ALA A 55 -4.55 -5.28 -16.98
CA ALA A 55 -5.25 -4.72 -18.15
C ALA A 55 -6.63 -4.17 -17.79
N LYS A 56 -7.39 -4.85 -16.91
CA LYS A 56 -8.67 -4.35 -16.41
C LYS A 56 -8.54 -3.08 -15.56
N LEU A 57 -7.50 -2.98 -14.75
CA LEU A 57 -7.23 -1.77 -13.97
C LEU A 57 -6.83 -0.61 -14.89
N VAL A 58 -5.99 -0.84 -15.88
CA VAL A 58 -5.60 0.16 -16.88
C VAL A 58 -6.83 0.67 -17.63
N ALA A 59 -7.70 -0.23 -18.10
CA ALA A 59 -8.94 0.16 -18.79
C ALA A 59 -9.85 1.05 -17.91
N ARG A 60 -9.90 0.81 -16.61
CA ARG A 60 -10.66 1.66 -15.68
C ARG A 60 -10.01 3.05 -15.48
N VAL A 61 -8.69 3.12 -15.50
CA VAL A 61 -7.98 4.41 -15.49
C VAL A 61 -8.28 5.19 -16.76
N ASP A 62 -8.20 4.54 -17.93
CA ASP A 62 -8.45 5.15 -19.22
C ASP A 62 -9.91 5.63 -19.37
N ALA A 63 -10.86 4.90 -18.78
CA ALA A 63 -12.26 5.28 -18.72
C ALA A 63 -12.58 6.40 -17.71
N GLY A 64 -11.60 6.77 -16.85
CA GLY A 64 -11.81 7.76 -15.78
C GLY A 64 -12.50 7.22 -14.52
N ASP A 65 -12.78 5.91 -14.47
CA ASP A 65 -13.41 5.26 -13.30
C ASP A 65 -12.43 5.10 -12.13
N LEU A 66 -11.14 5.08 -12.43
CA LEU A 66 -10.07 4.96 -11.45
C LEU A 66 -9.04 6.06 -11.68
N ARG A 67 -8.82 6.88 -10.66
CA ARG A 67 -7.84 7.95 -10.71
C ARG A 67 -6.55 7.57 -10.02
N ILE A 68 -5.42 7.87 -10.66
CA ILE A 68 -4.08 7.71 -10.09
C ILE A 68 -3.53 9.09 -9.77
N GLU A 69 -3.31 9.36 -8.50
CA GLU A 69 -2.69 10.60 -8.07
C GLU A 69 -1.16 10.47 -8.14
N VAL A 70 -0.56 11.24 -9.04
CA VAL A 70 0.89 11.37 -9.16
C VAL A 70 1.30 12.71 -8.57
N ALA A 71 2.07 12.66 -7.47
CA ALA A 71 2.51 13.86 -6.78
C ALA A 71 3.55 14.63 -7.60
N GLU A 72 4.48 13.91 -8.23
CA GLU A 72 5.56 14.53 -8.99
C GLU A 72 6.05 13.63 -10.12
N ARG A 73 6.49 14.27 -11.22
CA ARG A 73 7.22 13.62 -12.31
C ARG A 73 8.61 14.22 -12.40
N ARG A 74 9.64 13.39 -12.43
CA ARG A 74 11.03 13.80 -12.51
C ARG A 74 11.78 13.05 -13.61
N PRO A 75 12.84 13.63 -14.18
CA PRO A 75 13.74 12.89 -15.05
C PRO A 75 14.33 11.65 -14.37
N LEU A 76 14.55 10.58 -15.13
CA LEU A 76 15.22 9.38 -14.61
C LEU A 76 16.63 9.69 -14.07
N ALA A 77 17.29 10.70 -14.62
CA ALA A 77 18.60 11.19 -14.13
C ALA A 77 18.57 11.59 -12.64
N ASP A 78 17.40 11.96 -12.10
CA ASP A 78 17.25 12.36 -10.70
C ASP A 78 17.07 11.16 -9.75
N LEU A 79 17.16 9.90 -10.23
CA LEU A 79 16.92 8.71 -9.44
C LEU A 79 17.67 8.69 -8.10
N ALA A 80 18.96 9.04 -8.10
CA ALA A 80 19.77 9.07 -6.88
C ALA A 80 19.21 10.08 -5.86
N ALA A 81 18.91 11.29 -6.31
CA ALA A 81 18.33 12.34 -5.45
C ALA A 81 16.95 11.95 -4.90
N VAL A 82 16.14 11.24 -5.70
CA VAL A 82 14.83 10.73 -5.26
C VAL A 82 15.00 9.64 -4.19
N HIS A 83 15.98 8.74 -4.35
CA HIS A 83 16.30 7.74 -3.32
C HIS A 83 16.76 8.38 -2.01
N ASP A 84 17.64 9.38 -2.06
CA ASP A 84 18.10 10.10 -0.86
C ASP A 84 16.94 10.78 -0.13
N GLN A 85 16.01 11.36 -0.87
CA GLN A 85 14.78 11.94 -0.30
C GLN A 85 13.86 10.88 0.31
N ALA A 86 13.74 9.71 -0.33
CA ALA A 86 12.96 8.59 0.19
C ALA A 86 13.52 8.07 1.51
N VAL A 87 14.83 7.83 1.58
CA VAL A 87 15.53 7.40 2.81
C VAL A 87 15.37 8.44 3.93
N ALA A 88 15.38 9.72 3.58
CA ALA A 88 15.17 10.81 4.54
C ALA A 88 13.69 11.03 4.94
N GLY A 89 12.75 10.21 4.42
CA GLY A 89 11.31 10.36 4.69
C GLY A 89 10.68 11.64 4.13
N ARG A 90 11.29 12.25 3.12
CA ARG A 90 10.87 13.54 2.55
C ARG A 90 10.05 13.44 1.26
N LEU A 91 9.73 12.21 0.82
CA LEU A 91 8.84 12.03 -0.32
C LEU A 91 7.38 11.96 0.14
N ALA A 92 6.52 12.75 -0.48
CA ALA A 92 5.08 12.73 -0.28
C ALA A 92 4.38 12.23 -1.56
N GLY A 93 3.68 11.10 -1.45
CA GLY A 93 2.89 10.54 -2.54
C GLY A 93 3.70 9.78 -3.59
N LYS A 94 3.10 9.57 -4.76
CA LYS A 94 3.68 8.81 -5.87
C LYS A 94 4.61 9.69 -6.71
N ILE A 95 5.89 9.30 -6.79
CA ILE A 95 6.86 9.89 -7.71
C ILE A 95 7.02 8.98 -8.93
N VAL A 96 6.96 9.57 -10.12
CA VAL A 96 7.19 8.86 -11.39
C VAL A 96 8.46 9.40 -12.01
N LEU A 97 9.39 8.49 -12.33
CA LEU A 97 10.61 8.83 -13.07
C LEU A 97 10.37 8.62 -14.58
N ILE A 98 10.76 9.60 -15.37
CA ILE A 98 10.56 9.61 -16.82
C ILE A 98 11.93 9.51 -17.50
N PRO A 99 12.12 8.58 -18.44
CA PRO A 99 13.35 8.44 -19.23
C PRO A 99 13.74 9.72 -19.99
#